data_5ced8e7b78eec1c4dc49b7c185ffb133
#
_entry.id   5ced8e7b78eec1c4dc49b7c185ffb133
#
_cell.length_a   1.000
_cell.length_b   1.000
_cell.length_c   1.000
_cell.angle_alpha   90.00
_cell.angle_beta   90.00
_cell.angle_gamma   90.00
#
_symmetry.space_group_name_H-M   'P 1'
#
loop_
_entity.id
_entity.type
_entity.pdbx_description
1 polymer ?
#
loop_
_entity_poly.entity_id
_entity_poly.type
_entity_poly.pdbx_seq_one_letter_code
_entity_poly.pdbx_strand_id
1 'polypeptide(L)'
;VLCIRVLLTNFVVINILINNLKKQTMSAIEIITNELQTLGRAEKAAHLSRFFKTGKGQYGENDRFLGVTVPQTRRVAMAHAGVNLADLQQLIRSEWHEVRLCALFILTIQFNKGDEPTRTELVHFYLNNTQHTNNWDLVDLSAWKAIGTYLLDRPRNLLYRLAESPLLWDNRIAMVSTYAFIRQGQLDDTFALAEKMMGHKHDLMHKAIGWMLREAGKRDEKRLIDFVENHRLVMPRTMLRYAIEKLSATQRKHLMRKD
;
A
#
# COMPACT_ATOMS: atom_id res chain seq x y z
N VAL A 1 -18.59 50.61 -22.64
CA VAL A 1 -18.16 49.97 -21.37
C VAL A 1 -19.21 48.96 -20.88
N LEU A 2 -20.55 49.27 -20.97
CA LEU A 2 -21.59 48.36 -20.49
C LEU A 2 -21.73 47.07 -21.33
N CYS A 3 -21.63 47.16 -22.69
CA CYS A 3 -21.69 45.99 -23.58
C CYS A 3 -20.55 44.97 -23.34
N ILE A 4 -19.33 45.43 -23.02
CA ILE A 4 -18.18 44.54 -22.79
C ILE A 4 -18.35 43.77 -21.45
N ARG A 5 -18.91 44.41 -20.43
CA ARG A 5 -19.21 43.72 -19.16
C ARG A 5 -20.27 42.61 -19.33
N VAL A 6 -21.33 42.88 -20.08
CA VAL A 6 -22.40 41.87 -20.34
C VAL A 6 -21.84 40.69 -21.15
N LEU A 7 -20.98 40.93 -22.14
CA LEU A 7 -20.34 39.86 -22.94
C LEU A 7 -19.39 39.04 -22.09
N LEU A 8 -18.58 39.65 -21.21
CA LEU A 8 -17.69 38.90 -20.29
C LEU A 8 -18.46 38.08 -19.25
N THR A 9 -19.57 38.62 -18.72
CA THR A 9 -20.41 37.88 -17.74
C THR A 9 -21.06 36.67 -18.43
N ASN A 10 -21.60 36.83 -19.65
CA ASN A 10 -22.17 35.72 -20.40
C ASN A 10 -21.11 34.65 -20.77
N PHE A 11 -19.89 35.07 -21.14
CA PHE A 11 -18.79 34.14 -21.42
C PHE A 11 -18.38 33.31 -20.20
N VAL A 12 -18.32 33.93 -19.00
CA VAL A 12 -18.05 33.24 -17.74
C VAL A 12 -19.17 32.26 -17.40
N VAL A 13 -20.44 32.67 -17.51
CA VAL A 13 -21.58 31.80 -17.25
C VAL A 13 -21.64 30.62 -18.23
N ILE A 14 -21.42 30.87 -19.53
CA ILE A 14 -21.36 29.80 -20.52
C ILE A 14 -20.21 28.82 -20.22
N ASN A 15 -19.02 29.29 -19.85
CA ASN A 15 -17.92 28.41 -19.48
C ASN A 15 -18.23 27.60 -18.22
N ILE A 16 -18.89 28.18 -17.23
CA ILE A 16 -19.32 27.45 -16.02
C ILE A 16 -20.35 26.38 -16.41
N LEU A 17 -21.32 26.69 -17.26
CA LEU A 17 -22.32 25.73 -17.75
C LEU A 17 -21.69 24.60 -18.58
N ILE A 18 -20.75 24.92 -19.46
CA ILE A 18 -20.02 23.92 -20.25
C ILE A 18 -19.18 23.02 -19.35
N ASN A 19 -18.51 23.59 -18.34
CA ASN A 19 -17.73 22.81 -17.39
C ASN A 19 -18.62 21.91 -16.49
N ASN A 20 -19.78 22.40 -16.09
CA ASN A 20 -20.76 21.60 -15.34
C ASN A 20 -21.36 20.48 -16.21
N LEU A 21 -21.69 20.74 -17.48
CA LEU A 21 -22.16 19.72 -18.41
C LEU A 21 -21.07 18.66 -18.69
N LYS A 22 -19.82 19.07 -18.91
CA LYS A 22 -18.68 18.15 -19.04
C LYS A 22 -18.50 17.29 -17.79
N LYS A 23 -18.69 17.86 -16.60
CA LYS A 23 -18.59 17.13 -15.34
C LYS A 23 -19.75 16.12 -15.15
N GLN A 24 -20.92 16.40 -15.69
CA GLN A 24 -22.08 15.48 -15.70
C GLN A 24 -21.91 14.31 -16.69
N THR A 25 -21.03 14.43 -17.70
CA THR A 25 -20.78 13.37 -18.69
C THR A 25 -19.51 12.55 -18.41
N MET A 26 -18.66 12.99 -17.47
CA MET A 26 -17.42 12.29 -17.12
C MET A 26 -17.69 11.12 -16.18
N SER A 27 -17.06 9.98 -16.46
CA SER A 27 -17.05 8.84 -15.54
C SER A 27 -16.31 9.17 -14.24
N ALA A 28 -16.63 8.44 -13.16
CA ALA A 28 -15.93 8.60 -11.87
C ALA A 28 -14.40 8.42 -12.02
N ILE A 29 -13.99 7.55 -12.95
CA ILE A 29 -12.58 7.29 -13.25
C ILE A 29 -11.91 8.51 -13.86
N GLU A 30 -12.53 9.13 -14.85
CA GLU A 30 -12.02 10.33 -15.48
C GLU A 30 -11.92 11.49 -14.50
N ILE A 31 -12.92 11.66 -13.64
CA ILE A 31 -12.93 12.72 -12.61
C ILE A 31 -11.73 12.52 -11.65
N ILE A 32 -11.56 11.31 -11.08
CA ILE A 32 -10.49 11.00 -10.14
C ILE A 32 -9.11 11.14 -10.81
N THR A 33 -8.98 10.61 -12.01
CA THR A 33 -7.71 10.67 -12.75
C THR A 33 -7.31 12.11 -13.07
N ASN A 34 -8.25 12.93 -13.56
CA ASN A 34 -8.01 14.34 -13.88
C ASN A 34 -7.70 15.16 -12.61
N GLU A 35 -8.37 14.88 -11.49
CA GLU A 35 -8.08 15.54 -10.22
C GLU A 35 -6.65 15.23 -9.75
N LEU A 36 -6.22 13.96 -9.81
CA LEU A 36 -4.87 13.56 -9.48
C LEU A 36 -3.85 14.17 -10.46
N GLN A 37 -4.13 14.18 -11.77
CA GLN A 37 -3.25 14.82 -12.77
C GLN A 37 -3.07 16.31 -12.51
N THR A 38 -4.15 17.02 -12.13
CA THR A 38 -4.09 18.46 -11.79
C THR A 38 -3.23 18.73 -10.56
N LEU A 39 -3.18 17.81 -9.61
CA LEU A 39 -2.34 17.87 -8.40
C LEU A 39 -0.89 17.44 -8.68
N GLY A 40 -0.64 16.81 -9.81
CA GLY A 40 0.65 16.26 -10.20
C GLY A 40 1.71 17.34 -10.45
N ARG A 41 2.98 16.97 -10.20
CA ARG A 41 4.15 17.84 -10.44
C ARG A 41 5.24 17.05 -11.13
N ALA A 42 5.65 17.49 -12.33
CA ALA A 42 6.62 16.79 -13.17
C ALA A 42 7.97 16.53 -12.46
N GLU A 43 8.50 17.52 -11.74
CA GLU A 43 9.73 17.38 -10.98
C GLU A 43 9.63 16.28 -9.92
N LYS A 44 8.51 16.23 -9.21
CA LYS A 44 8.24 15.20 -8.21
C LYS A 44 8.02 13.84 -8.85
N ALA A 45 7.34 13.75 -9.99
CA ALA A 45 7.18 12.52 -10.74
C ALA A 45 8.54 11.91 -11.13
N ALA A 46 9.46 12.74 -11.63
CA ALA A 46 10.82 12.33 -11.96
C ALA A 46 11.60 11.85 -10.72
N HIS A 47 11.41 12.50 -9.57
CA HIS A 47 12.02 12.05 -8.29
C HIS A 47 11.43 10.69 -7.86
N LEU A 48 10.10 10.52 -7.88
CA LEU A 48 9.42 9.28 -7.50
C LEU A 48 9.82 8.12 -8.40
N SER A 49 9.92 8.32 -9.72
CA SER A 49 10.38 7.29 -10.66
C SER A 49 11.75 6.73 -10.27
N ARG A 50 12.69 7.60 -9.89
CA ARG A 50 14.03 7.16 -9.40
C ARG A 50 13.94 6.46 -8.05
N PHE A 51 13.17 7.00 -7.13
CA PHE A 51 13.00 6.46 -5.77
C PHE A 51 12.36 5.07 -5.79
N PHE A 52 11.34 4.87 -6.61
CA PHE A 52 10.64 3.59 -6.78
C PHE A 52 11.29 2.66 -7.79
N LYS A 53 12.46 3.02 -8.31
CA LYS A 53 13.29 2.18 -9.18
C LYS A 53 12.52 1.66 -10.39
N THR A 54 12.05 2.57 -11.26
CA THR A 54 11.27 2.23 -12.44
C THR A 54 12.11 1.89 -13.69
N GLY A 55 13.43 1.85 -13.56
CA GLY A 55 14.34 1.49 -14.65
C GLY A 55 14.20 0.02 -15.05
N LYS A 56 14.69 -0.31 -16.24
CA LYS A 56 14.66 -1.67 -16.80
C LYS A 56 15.26 -2.70 -15.85
N GLY A 57 14.55 -3.79 -15.60
CA GLY A 57 14.97 -4.88 -14.70
C GLY A 57 14.85 -4.54 -13.21
N GLN A 58 14.29 -3.40 -12.84
CA GLN A 58 14.05 -3.00 -11.45
C GLN A 58 12.63 -3.36 -11.01
N TYR A 59 12.38 -3.41 -9.69
CA TYR A 59 11.10 -3.87 -9.14
C TYR A 59 9.89 -2.97 -9.49
N GLY A 60 10.11 -1.71 -9.79
CA GLY A 60 9.09 -0.74 -10.23
C GLY A 60 9.10 -0.50 -11.74
N GLU A 61 9.71 -1.39 -12.55
CA GLU A 61 9.72 -1.27 -13.99
C GLU A 61 8.29 -1.05 -14.54
N ASN A 62 8.16 -0.12 -15.47
CA ASN A 62 6.90 0.33 -16.07
C ASN A 62 5.95 1.15 -15.18
N ASP A 63 6.27 1.39 -13.91
CA ASP A 63 5.48 2.32 -13.10
C ASP A 63 5.61 3.76 -13.59
N ARG A 64 4.47 4.45 -13.72
CA ARG A 64 4.38 5.85 -14.12
C ARG A 64 3.82 6.68 -12.98
N PHE A 65 4.43 7.84 -12.73
CA PHE A 65 4.09 8.73 -11.63
C PHE A 65 3.54 10.06 -12.13
N LEU A 66 2.50 10.56 -11.46
CA LEU A 66 1.96 11.92 -11.64
C LEU A 66 2.72 12.94 -10.79
N GLY A 67 3.38 12.51 -9.71
CA GLY A 67 4.04 13.37 -8.75
C GLY A 67 3.11 13.95 -7.69
N VAL A 68 2.06 13.22 -7.33
CA VAL A 68 1.12 13.56 -6.26
C VAL A 68 1.62 13.01 -4.92
N THR A 69 1.39 13.74 -3.83
CA THR A 69 1.77 13.23 -2.50
C THR A 69 0.75 12.26 -1.94
N VAL A 70 1.19 11.31 -1.11
CA VAL A 70 0.30 10.38 -0.41
C VAL A 70 -0.85 11.08 0.34
N PRO A 71 -0.65 12.19 1.08
CA PRO A 71 -1.75 12.93 1.70
C PRO A 71 -2.75 13.54 0.69
N GLN A 72 -2.27 14.01 -0.47
CA GLN A 72 -3.14 14.51 -1.54
C GLN A 72 -3.96 13.37 -2.15
N THR A 73 -3.32 12.25 -2.51
CA THR A 73 -4.00 11.06 -3.04
C THR A 73 -5.07 10.56 -2.05
N ARG A 74 -4.77 10.57 -0.75
CA ARG A 74 -5.74 10.19 0.30
C ARG A 74 -6.94 11.14 0.36
N ARG A 75 -6.74 12.45 0.18
CA ARG A 75 -7.86 13.42 0.14
C ARG A 75 -8.78 13.16 -1.04
N VAL A 76 -8.22 12.91 -2.22
CA VAL A 76 -9.00 12.54 -3.42
C VAL A 76 -9.78 11.25 -3.16
N ALA A 77 -9.15 10.22 -2.61
CA ALA A 77 -9.82 8.96 -2.25
C ALA A 77 -10.98 9.16 -1.26
N MET A 78 -10.81 10.04 -0.27
CA MET A 78 -11.88 10.37 0.69
C MET A 78 -13.07 11.07 0.03
N ALA A 79 -12.81 11.99 -0.92
CA ALA A 79 -13.84 12.69 -1.66
C ALA A 79 -14.65 11.76 -2.60
N HIS A 80 -14.01 10.71 -3.09
CA HIS A 80 -14.59 9.76 -4.05
C HIS A 80 -14.82 8.36 -3.46
N ALA A 81 -14.94 8.25 -2.15
CA ALA A 81 -15.08 6.95 -1.48
C ALA A 81 -16.35 6.15 -1.84
N GLY A 82 -17.31 6.76 -2.53
CA GLY A 82 -18.57 6.13 -2.96
C GLY A 82 -18.55 5.46 -4.33
N VAL A 83 -17.38 5.36 -5.01
CA VAL A 83 -17.30 4.68 -6.31
C VAL A 83 -17.66 3.19 -6.18
N ASN A 84 -18.28 2.63 -7.21
CA ASN A 84 -18.64 1.22 -7.26
C ASN A 84 -17.44 0.33 -7.60
N LEU A 85 -17.59 -0.99 -7.47
CA LEU A 85 -16.51 -1.95 -7.74
C LEU A 85 -16.05 -1.96 -9.21
N ALA A 86 -16.94 -1.68 -10.16
CA ALA A 86 -16.55 -1.63 -11.58
C ALA A 86 -15.62 -0.46 -11.85
N ASP A 87 -15.90 0.70 -11.29
CA ASP A 87 -15.03 1.87 -11.36
C ASP A 87 -13.72 1.64 -10.59
N LEU A 88 -13.80 1.03 -9.41
CA LEU A 88 -12.62 0.65 -8.62
C LEU A 88 -11.70 -0.30 -9.39
N GLN A 89 -12.29 -1.25 -10.17
CA GLN A 89 -11.55 -2.17 -11.02
C GLN A 89 -10.77 -1.47 -12.14
N GLN A 90 -11.31 -0.38 -12.67
CA GLN A 90 -10.60 0.40 -13.67
C GLN A 90 -9.51 1.26 -13.05
N LEU A 91 -9.77 1.88 -11.89
CA LEU A 91 -8.78 2.66 -11.16
C LEU A 91 -7.56 1.81 -10.75
N ILE A 92 -7.76 0.59 -10.23
CA ILE A 92 -6.66 -0.28 -9.79
C ILE A 92 -5.79 -0.78 -10.96
N ARG A 93 -6.31 -0.77 -12.18
CA ARG A 93 -5.60 -1.15 -13.40
C ARG A 93 -4.92 0.04 -14.10
N SER A 94 -5.01 1.24 -13.55
CA SER A 94 -4.40 2.43 -14.14
C SER A 94 -2.89 2.26 -14.33
N GLU A 95 -2.36 2.83 -15.40
CA GLU A 95 -0.92 2.96 -15.62
C GLU A 95 -0.26 3.89 -14.59
N TRP A 96 -1.03 4.81 -13.99
CA TRP A 96 -0.55 5.78 -13.02
C TRP A 96 -0.54 5.21 -11.61
N HIS A 97 0.64 5.24 -10.99
CA HIS A 97 0.84 4.72 -9.64
C HIS A 97 -0.12 5.33 -8.62
N GLU A 98 -0.25 6.68 -8.62
CA GLU A 98 -1.10 7.36 -7.63
C GLU A 98 -2.59 7.13 -7.87
N VAL A 99 -3.02 6.77 -9.08
CA VAL A 99 -4.40 6.35 -9.35
C VAL A 99 -4.66 4.97 -8.73
N ARG A 100 -3.72 4.02 -8.87
CA ARG A 100 -3.81 2.71 -8.19
C ARG A 100 -3.78 2.87 -6.66
N LEU A 101 -2.91 3.75 -6.13
CA LEU A 101 -2.89 4.07 -4.70
C LEU A 101 -4.22 4.67 -4.23
N CYS A 102 -4.83 5.56 -5.02
CA CYS A 102 -6.14 6.13 -4.75
C CYS A 102 -7.21 5.03 -4.67
N ALA A 103 -7.22 4.09 -5.62
CA ALA A 103 -8.13 2.94 -5.61
C ALA A 103 -8.00 2.11 -4.32
N LEU A 104 -6.77 1.81 -3.89
CA LEU A 104 -6.53 1.09 -2.64
C LEU A 104 -6.95 1.88 -1.39
N PHE A 105 -6.80 3.20 -1.38
CA PHE A 105 -7.35 4.04 -0.31
C PHE A 105 -8.87 4.02 -0.28
N ILE A 106 -9.53 4.13 -1.44
CA ILE A 106 -11.00 4.01 -1.54
C ILE A 106 -11.44 2.65 -1.00
N LEU A 107 -10.81 1.55 -1.44
CA LEU A 107 -11.08 0.21 -0.94
C LEU A 107 -10.98 0.14 0.59
N THR A 108 -9.90 0.66 1.17
CA THR A 108 -9.73 0.64 2.64
C THR A 108 -10.75 1.49 3.38
N ILE A 109 -11.21 2.60 2.78
CA ILE A 109 -12.27 3.45 3.35
C ILE A 109 -13.61 2.72 3.31
N GLN A 110 -13.95 2.10 2.18
CA GLN A 110 -15.16 1.30 2.01
C GLN A 110 -15.15 0.09 2.94
N PHE A 111 -14.01 -0.63 3.05
CA PHE A 111 -13.84 -1.75 3.98
C PHE A 111 -14.12 -1.35 5.43
N ASN A 112 -13.59 -0.21 5.88
CA ASN A 112 -13.80 0.24 7.25
C ASN A 112 -15.25 0.60 7.56
N LYS A 113 -16.02 1.06 6.56
CA LYS A 113 -17.43 1.47 6.71
C LYS A 113 -18.42 0.33 6.39
N GLY A 114 -17.96 -0.67 5.63
CA GLY A 114 -18.80 -1.75 5.13
C GLY A 114 -19.21 -2.76 6.21
N ASP A 115 -20.33 -3.40 5.97
CA ASP A 115 -20.77 -4.61 6.67
C ASP A 115 -19.95 -5.83 6.26
N GLU A 116 -20.25 -6.98 6.84
CA GLU A 116 -19.48 -8.21 6.60
C GLU A 116 -19.54 -8.71 5.13
N PRO A 117 -20.68 -8.69 4.42
CA PRO A 117 -20.70 -9.01 3.01
C PRO A 117 -19.81 -8.07 2.17
N THR A 118 -19.90 -6.76 2.39
CA THR A 118 -19.10 -5.75 1.71
C THR A 118 -17.60 -5.95 1.97
N ARG A 119 -17.21 -6.22 3.21
CA ARG A 119 -15.81 -6.50 3.57
C ARG A 119 -15.27 -7.73 2.86
N THR A 120 -16.08 -8.79 2.80
CA THR A 120 -15.71 -10.02 2.10
C THR A 120 -15.52 -9.78 0.61
N GLU A 121 -16.43 -9.04 -0.03
CA GLU A 121 -16.33 -8.68 -1.44
C GLU A 121 -15.08 -7.85 -1.74
N LEU A 122 -14.78 -6.85 -0.90
CA LEU A 122 -13.59 -6.00 -1.05
C LEU A 122 -12.29 -6.77 -0.83
N VAL A 123 -12.27 -7.75 0.07
CA VAL A 123 -11.11 -8.63 0.26
C VAL A 123 -10.91 -9.52 -0.97
N HIS A 124 -11.97 -10.10 -1.53
CA HIS A 124 -11.88 -10.86 -2.78
C HIS A 124 -11.40 -9.96 -3.93
N PHE A 125 -11.94 -8.73 -4.02
CA PHE A 125 -11.48 -7.76 -4.99
C PHE A 125 -9.97 -7.49 -4.86
N TYR A 126 -9.48 -7.25 -3.64
CA TYR A 126 -8.05 -7.02 -3.39
C TYR A 126 -7.21 -8.20 -3.87
N LEU A 127 -7.59 -9.42 -3.48
CA LEU A 127 -6.87 -10.65 -3.83
C LEU A 127 -6.84 -10.94 -5.34
N ASN A 128 -7.92 -10.60 -6.04
CA ASN A 128 -7.99 -10.74 -7.50
C ASN A 128 -7.20 -9.67 -8.25
N ASN A 129 -6.65 -8.66 -7.56
CA ASN A 129 -5.92 -7.54 -8.15
C ASN A 129 -4.51 -7.37 -7.57
N THR A 130 -3.93 -8.41 -6.95
CA THR A 130 -2.58 -8.31 -6.35
C THR A 130 -1.50 -7.99 -7.38
N GLN A 131 -1.65 -8.42 -8.65
CA GLN A 131 -0.75 -8.07 -9.74
C GLN A 131 -0.71 -6.56 -10.04
N HIS A 132 -1.76 -5.81 -9.67
CA HIS A 132 -1.84 -4.36 -9.82
C HIS A 132 -1.42 -3.62 -8.53
N THR A 133 -1.24 -4.35 -7.43
CA THR A 133 -0.68 -3.85 -6.17
C THR A 133 0.83 -4.08 -6.18
N ASN A 134 1.46 -3.62 -7.25
CA ASN A 134 2.79 -4.00 -7.70
C ASN A 134 3.92 -3.07 -7.22
N ASN A 135 3.76 -2.49 -6.04
CA ASN A 135 4.83 -1.72 -5.39
C ASN A 135 4.69 -1.79 -3.87
N TRP A 136 5.79 -1.56 -3.15
CA TRP A 136 5.84 -1.71 -1.70
C TRP A 136 4.90 -0.75 -0.95
N ASP A 137 4.76 0.50 -1.39
CA ASP A 137 3.88 1.47 -0.74
C ASP A 137 2.39 1.18 -0.96
N LEU A 138 2.03 0.63 -2.14
CA LEU A 138 0.68 0.15 -2.42
C LEU A 138 0.27 -0.94 -1.41
N VAL A 139 1.17 -1.90 -1.16
CA VAL A 139 0.96 -2.97 -0.18
C VAL A 139 0.95 -2.42 1.25
N ASP A 140 1.97 -1.66 1.63
CA ASP A 140 2.18 -1.22 3.02
C ASP A 140 1.07 -0.29 3.52
N LEU A 141 0.44 0.46 2.62
CA LEU A 141 -0.63 1.38 2.96
C LEU A 141 -2.03 0.76 2.95
N SER A 142 -2.20 -0.47 2.41
CA SER A 142 -3.51 -1.10 2.21
C SER A 142 -3.66 -2.49 2.83
N ALA A 143 -2.68 -3.39 2.70
CA ALA A 143 -2.82 -4.82 3.02
C ALA A 143 -3.24 -5.07 4.48
N TRP A 144 -2.56 -4.49 5.45
CA TRP A 144 -2.91 -4.71 6.86
C TRP A 144 -4.28 -4.13 7.23
N LYS A 145 -4.73 -3.08 6.53
CA LYS A 145 -6.03 -2.42 6.78
C LYS A 145 -7.21 -3.23 6.25
N ALA A 146 -7.05 -3.87 5.11
CA ALA A 146 -8.07 -4.70 4.50
C ALA A 146 -7.86 -6.18 4.89
N ILE A 147 -6.81 -6.82 4.35
CA ILE A 147 -6.58 -8.25 4.53
C ILE A 147 -6.29 -8.60 5.99
N GLY A 148 -5.34 -7.87 6.62
CA GLY A 148 -4.98 -8.12 8.01
C GLY A 148 -6.16 -7.93 8.97
N THR A 149 -6.91 -6.81 8.84
CA THR A 149 -8.08 -6.56 9.68
C THR A 149 -9.19 -7.58 9.45
N TYR A 150 -9.42 -8.00 8.20
CA TYR A 150 -10.40 -9.05 7.88
C TYR A 150 -10.08 -10.39 8.54
N LEU A 151 -8.80 -10.72 8.71
CA LEU A 151 -8.33 -12.00 9.24
C LEU A 151 -8.12 -11.99 10.77
N LEU A 152 -8.43 -10.92 11.49
CA LEU A 152 -8.23 -10.84 12.95
C LEU A 152 -8.92 -12.00 13.68
N ASP A 153 -10.15 -12.30 13.30
CA ASP A 153 -10.99 -13.30 13.95
C ASP A 153 -11.35 -14.46 12.99
N ARG A 154 -10.50 -14.72 11.99
CA ARG A 154 -10.70 -15.74 10.95
C ARG A 154 -9.47 -16.63 10.76
N PRO A 155 -9.64 -17.81 10.14
CA PRO A 155 -8.52 -18.69 9.76
C PRO A 155 -7.53 -17.93 8.84
N ARG A 156 -6.23 -18.04 9.16
CA ARG A 156 -5.16 -17.27 8.50
C ARG A 156 -4.41 -18.03 7.40
N ASN A 157 -4.93 -19.17 6.98
CA ASN A 157 -4.34 -20.01 5.92
C ASN A 157 -4.08 -19.22 4.63
N LEU A 158 -4.88 -18.17 4.38
CA LEU A 158 -4.69 -17.27 3.25
C LEU A 158 -3.27 -16.66 3.24
N LEU A 159 -2.77 -16.19 4.39
CA LEU A 159 -1.45 -15.56 4.46
C LEU A 159 -0.32 -16.56 4.15
N TYR A 160 -0.46 -17.79 4.59
CA TYR A 160 0.52 -18.85 4.31
C TYR A 160 0.54 -19.23 2.83
N ARG A 161 -0.63 -19.27 2.15
CA ARG A 161 -0.69 -19.44 0.68
C ARG A 161 -0.06 -18.25 -0.05
N LEU A 162 -0.34 -17.02 0.36
CA LEU A 162 0.29 -15.83 -0.23
C LEU A 162 1.81 -15.82 -0.02
N ALA A 163 2.29 -16.32 1.12
CA ALA A 163 3.73 -16.44 1.40
C ALA A 163 4.44 -17.48 0.50
N GLU A 164 3.72 -18.42 -0.10
CA GLU A 164 4.21 -19.43 -1.04
C GLU A 164 4.06 -19.02 -2.51
N SER A 165 3.39 -17.91 -2.78
CA SER A 165 3.19 -17.41 -4.15
C SER A 165 4.54 -17.08 -4.82
N PRO A 166 4.69 -17.30 -6.12
CA PRO A 166 5.85 -16.83 -6.87
C PRO A 166 5.88 -15.29 -7.03
N LEU A 167 4.79 -14.61 -6.71
CA LEU A 167 4.67 -13.16 -6.86
C LEU A 167 5.18 -12.45 -5.61
N LEU A 168 6.22 -11.61 -5.77
CA LEU A 168 6.83 -10.82 -4.70
C LEU A 168 5.79 -10.06 -3.85
N TRP A 169 4.78 -9.50 -4.51
CA TRP A 169 3.80 -8.65 -3.83
C TRP A 169 2.82 -9.45 -3.00
N ASP A 170 2.49 -10.68 -3.39
CA ASP A 170 1.70 -11.61 -2.56
C ASP A 170 2.45 -11.95 -1.26
N ASN A 171 3.75 -12.25 -1.36
CA ASN A 171 4.59 -12.51 -0.18
C ASN A 171 4.63 -11.29 0.74
N ARG A 172 4.72 -10.08 0.14
CA ARG A 172 4.71 -8.85 0.94
C ARG A 172 3.35 -8.59 1.58
N ILE A 173 2.24 -8.83 0.86
CA ILE A 173 0.88 -8.76 1.40
C ILE A 173 0.74 -9.68 2.59
N ALA A 174 1.20 -10.94 2.50
CA ALA A 174 1.19 -11.90 3.60
C ALA A 174 1.87 -11.33 4.85
N MET A 175 3.12 -10.85 4.69
CA MET A 175 3.90 -10.35 5.81
C MET A 175 3.33 -9.07 6.41
N VAL A 176 3.01 -8.07 5.58
CA VAL A 176 2.53 -6.76 6.05
C VAL A 176 1.13 -6.85 6.67
N SER A 177 0.30 -7.81 6.24
CA SER A 177 -1.02 -8.04 6.84
C SER A 177 -0.93 -8.38 8.32
N THR A 178 0.16 -9.01 8.78
CA THR A 178 0.38 -9.33 10.21
C THR A 178 0.44 -8.10 11.10
N TYR A 179 0.67 -6.90 10.54
CA TYR A 179 0.66 -5.67 11.33
C TYR A 179 -0.68 -5.44 12.05
N ALA A 180 -1.80 -5.86 11.45
CA ALA A 180 -3.10 -5.81 12.13
C ALA A 180 -3.12 -6.68 13.39
N PHE A 181 -2.52 -7.88 13.33
CA PHE A 181 -2.43 -8.83 14.44
C PHE A 181 -1.48 -8.32 15.54
N ILE A 182 -0.31 -7.80 15.15
CA ILE A 182 0.65 -7.19 16.06
C ILE A 182 -0.01 -6.10 16.90
N ARG A 183 -0.85 -5.28 16.31
CA ARG A 183 -1.59 -4.23 17.02
C ARG A 183 -2.52 -4.77 18.09
N GLN A 184 -3.01 -5.99 17.95
CA GLN A 184 -3.86 -6.71 18.92
C GLN A 184 -3.07 -7.66 19.83
N GLY A 185 -1.74 -7.64 19.78
CA GLY A 185 -0.88 -8.52 20.58
C GLY A 185 -0.84 -9.98 20.10
N GLN A 186 -1.38 -10.27 18.92
CA GLN A 186 -1.36 -11.59 18.30
C GLN A 186 -0.11 -11.72 17.43
N LEU A 187 0.94 -12.35 17.95
CA LEU A 187 2.28 -12.30 17.33
C LEU A 187 2.67 -13.58 16.57
N ASP A 188 1.96 -14.70 16.78
CA ASP A 188 2.37 -16.03 16.32
C ASP A 188 2.58 -16.09 14.80
N ASP A 189 1.61 -15.61 14.03
CA ASP A 189 1.74 -15.62 12.56
C ASP A 189 2.86 -14.73 12.05
N THR A 190 3.18 -13.65 12.78
CA THR A 190 4.30 -12.78 12.39
C THR A 190 5.63 -13.53 12.46
N PHE A 191 5.88 -14.26 13.53
CA PHE A 191 7.10 -15.04 13.71
C PHE A 191 7.12 -16.25 12.78
N ALA A 192 6.01 -16.98 12.64
CA ALA A 192 5.90 -18.13 11.76
C ALA A 192 6.12 -17.76 10.27
N LEU A 193 5.53 -16.66 9.81
CA LEU A 193 5.74 -16.16 8.44
C LEU A 193 7.14 -15.61 8.23
N ALA A 194 7.72 -14.95 9.25
CA ALA A 194 9.11 -14.49 9.20
C ALA A 194 10.09 -15.66 9.04
N GLU A 195 9.91 -16.74 9.80
CA GLU A 195 10.69 -17.97 9.67
C GLU A 195 10.51 -18.62 8.30
N LYS A 196 9.26 -18.81 7.86
CA LYS A 196 8.92 -19.40 6.55
C LYS A 196 9.55 -18.66 5.37
N MET A 197 9.57 -17.31 5.42
CA MET A 197 10.09 -16.47 4.35
C MET A 197 11.52 -15.97 4.59
N MET A 198 12.23 -16.48 5.56
CA MET A 198 13.60 -16.03 5.93
C MET A 198 14.58 -16.14 4.78
N GLY A 199 14.48 -17.20 3.97
CA GLY A 199 15.32 -17.45 2.80
C GLY A 199 14.93 -16.69 1.54
N HIS A 200 13.95 -15.77 1.62
CA HIS A 200 13.50 -15.01 0.45
C HIS A 200 14.64 -14.21 -0.19
N LYS A 201 14.69 -14.17 -1.54
CA LYS A 201 15.83 -13.58 -2.26
C LYS A 201 15.79 -12.06 -2.40
N HIS A 202 14.61 -11.46 -2.31
CA HIS A 202 14.40 -10.04 -2.62
C HIS A 202 14.58 -9.15 -1.40
N ASP A 203 15.41 -8.08 -1.50
CA ASP A 203 15.73 -7.15 -0.41
C ASP A 203 14.49 -6.43 0.18
N LEU A 204 13.48 -6.14 -0.66
CA LEU A 204 12.22 -5.56 -0.17
C LEU A 204 11.47 -6.50 0.80
N MET A 205 11.61 -7.82 0.65
CA MET A 205 11.06 -8.78 1.61
C MET A 205 11.88 -8.83 2.90
N HIS A 206 13.21 -8.78 2.81
CA HIS A 206 14.06 -8.67 4.00
C HIS A 206 13.66 -7.45 4.86
N LYS A 207 13.39 -6.31 4.21
CA LYS A 207 12.93 -5.09 4.89
C LYS A 207 11.54 -5.27 5.51
N ALA A 208 10.59 -5.88 4.78
CA ALA A 208 9.24 -6.09 5.28
C ALA A 208 9.22 -7.04 6.49
N ILE A 209 9.92 -8.18 6.40
CA ILE A 209 10.02 -9.16 7.48
C ILE A 209 10.69 -8.51 8.71
N GLY A 210 11.83 -7.85 8.50
CA GLY A 210 12.52 -7.16 9.59
C GLY A 210 11.67 -6.06 10.23
N TRP A 211 10.89 -5.32 9.43
CA TRP A 211 9.96 -4.32 9.95
C TRP A 211 8.86 -4.96 10.80
N MET A 212 8.22 -6.03 10.34
CA MET A 212 7.15 -6.70 11.11
C MET A 212 7.70 -7.33 12.39
N LEU A 213 8.89 -7.94 12.35
CA LEU A 213 9.58 -8.44 13.55
C LEU A 213 9.87 -7.30 14.54
N ARG A 214 10.32 -6.14 14.06
CA ARG A 214 10.54 -4.96 14.91
C ARG A 214 9.23 -4.47 15.56
N GLU A 215 8.14 -4.43 14.82
CA GLU A 215 6.84 -4.04 15.36
C GLU A 215 6.32 -5.07 16.38
N ALA A 216 6.54 -6.37 16.15
CA ALA A 216 6.26 -7.44 17.10
C ALA A 216 7.12 -7.30 18.38
N GLY A 217 8.40 -6.98 18.24
CA GLY A 217 9.31 -6.75 19.35
C GLY A 217 8.95 -5.56 20.24
N LYS A 218 8.20 -4.57 19.73
CA LYS A 218 7.64 -3.51 20.58
C LYS A 218 6.52 -4.01 21.51
N ARG A 219 5.95 -5.17 21.22
CA ARG A 219 4.91 -5.82 22.03
C ARG A 219 5.51 -6.88 22.95
N ASP A 220 6.50 -7.62 22.46
CA ASP A 220 7.22 -8.67 23.19
C ASP A 220 8.70 -8.66 22.76
N GLU A 221 9.51 -7.85 23.48
CA GLU A 221 10.93 -7.70 23.20
C GLU A 221 11.69 -9.01 23.44
N LYS A 222 11.32 -9.75 24.52
CA LYS A 222 11.97 -11.01 24.83
C LYS A 222 11.79 -12.01 23.69
N ARG A 223 10.58 -12.17 23.19
CA ARG A 223 10.28 -13.08 22.09
C ARG A 223 11.04 -12.69 20.80
N LEU A 224 11.17 -11.39 20.50
CA LEU A 224 12.00 -10.92 19.39
C LEU A 224 13.46 -11.32 19.58
N ILE A 225 14.04 -11.11 20.76
CA ILE A 225 15.43 -11.46 21.05
C ILE A 225 15.64 -12.95 20.91
N ASP A 226 14.79 -13.78 21.52
CA ASP A 226 14.86 -15.24 21.44
C ASP A 226 14.78 -15.72 19.97
N PHE A 227 13.86 -15.14 19.18
CA PHE A 227 13.75 -15.44 17.75
C PHE A 227 15.04 -15.07 16.98
N VAL A 228 15.55 -13.87 17.21
CA VAL A 228 16.75 -13.40 16.51
C VAL A 228 17.98 -14.22 16.90
N GLU A 229 18.15 -14.56 18.19
CA GLU A 229 19.27 -15.42 18.65
C GLU A 229 19.28 -16.77 17.93
N ASN A 230 18.11 -17.38 17.78
CA ASN A 230 17.99 -18.68 17.11
C ASN A 230 18.28 -18.60 15.60
N HIS A 231 18.14 -17.42 14.99
CA HIS A 231 18.18 -17.29 13.52
C HIS A 231 19.25 -16.31 13.00
N ARG A 232 19.94 -15.53 13.85
CA ARG A 232 20.84 -14.43 13.45
C ARG A 232 21.94 -14.81 12.47
N LEU A 233 22.39 -16.06 12.50
CA LEU A 233 23.44 -16.55 11.61
C LEU A 233 22.93 -16.82 10.18
N VAL A 234 21.64 -17.15 10.02
CA VAL A 234 21.01 -17.44 8.73
C VAL A 234 20.16 -16.27 8.22
N MET A 235 19.78 -15.35 9.08
CA MET A 235 19.01 -14.16 8.71
C MET A 235 19.81 -13.28 7.73
N PRO A 236 19.20 -12.84 6.59
CA PRO A 236 19.77 -11.77 5.76
C PRO A 236 20.09 -10.53 6.59
N ARG A 237 21.26 -9.95 6.39
CA ARG A 237 21.74 -8.81 7.22
C ARG A 237 20.80 -7.60 7.20
N THR A 238 20.12 -7.34 6.08
CA THR A 238 19.10 -6.30 5.98
C THR A 238 17.93 -6.61 6.90
N MET A 239 17.42 -7.84 6.88
CA MET A 239 16.32 -8.29 7.75
C MET A 239 16.68 -8.15 9.22
N LEU A 240 17.85 -8.64 9.62
CA LEU A 240 18.36 -8.55 10.99
C LEU A 240 18.44 -7.10 11.48
N ARG A 241 19.07 -6.19 10.69
CA ARG A 241 19.18 -4.77 11.05
C ARG A 241 17.82 -4.10 11.27
N TYR A 242 16.84 -4.40 10.40
CA TYR A 242 15.48 -3.87 10.54
C TYR A 242 14.79 -4.42 11.79
N ALA A 243 14.93 -5.72 12.07
CA ALA A 243 14.29 -6.36 13.22
C ALA A 243 14.77 -5.77 14.55
N ILE A 244 16.08 -5.57 14.71
CA ILE A 244 16.68 -5.12 15.97
C ILE A 244 16.83 -3.61 16.11
N GLU A 245 16.35 -2.81 15.15
CA GLU A 245 16.56 -1.35 15.08
C GLU A 245 16.21 -0.62 16.38
N LYS A 246 15.18 -1.08 17.09
CA LYS A 246 14.66 -0.44 18.32
C LYS A 246 15.22 -1.00 19.62
N LEU A 247 16.03 -2.05 19.55
CA LEU A 247 16.71 -2.61 20.72
C LEU A 247 17.84 -1.68 21.19
N SER A 248 18.31 -1.87 22.43
CA SER A 248 19.44 -1.14 22.99
C SER A 248 20.72 -1.31 22.16
N ALA A 249 21.66 -0.39 22.28
CA ALA A 249 22.93 -0.46 21.55
C ALA A 249 23.72 -1.73 21.89
N THR A 250 23.68 -2.16 23.18
CA THR A 250 24.34 -3.38 23.66
C THR A 250 23.72 -4.63 23.03
N GLN A 251 22.38 -4.75 23.04
CA GLN A 251 21.68 -5.86 22.41
C GLN A 251 21.94 -5.93 20.91
N ARG A 252 21.86 -4.77 20.21
CA ARG A 252 22.17 -4.73 18.77
C ARG A 252 23.59 -5.18 18.46
N LYS A 253 24.58 -4.73 19.27
CA LYS A 253 25.98 -5.12 19.08
C LYS A 253 26.15 -6.63 19.27
N HIS A 254 25.49 -7.22 20.27
CA HIS A 254 25.51 -8.66 20.54
C HIS A 254 24.87 -9.44 19.37
N LEU A 255 23.63 -9.14 19.00
CA LEU A 255 22.87 -9.84 17.95
C LEU A 255 23.49 -9.70 16.56
N MET A 256 24.32 -8.69 16.31
CA MET A 256 25.01 -8.48 15.04
C MET A 256 26.29 -9.28 14.89
N ARG A 257 26.76 -9.99 15.91
CA ARG A 257 27.96 -10.86 15.83
C ARG A 257 27.73 -11.98 14.82
N LYS A 258 28.83 -12.51 14.28
CA LYS A 258 28.84 -13.62 13.30
C LYS A 258 29.33 -14.93 13.91
N ASP A 259 29.66 -14.88 15.15
CA ASP A 259 30.13 -15.96 16.04
C ASP A 259 29.05 -16.39 17.04
#